data_3bb413304160705ef4680b39a3cef40f
#
_entry.id   3bb413304160705ef4680b39a3cef40f
#
_cell.length_a   1.000
_cell.length_b   1.000
_cell.length_c   1.000
_cell.angle_alpha   90.00
_cell.angle_beta   90.00
_cell.angle_gamma   90.00
#
_symmetry.space_group_name_H-M   'P 1'
#
loop_
_entity.id
_entity.type
_entity.pdbx_description
1 polymer ?
#
loop_
_entity_poly.entity_id
_entity_poly.type
_entity_poly.pdbx_seq_one_letter_code
_entity_poly.pdbx_strand_id
1 'polypeptide(L)'
;MDVGKRIKQLRELKGLSINRLANMAGVSQSYLRDIELGNKNPTVAFLSLLCEQLEIPLYDFFKEDQSSFLDDPLIEVIYTLSNEQRDLLYKLIKSFN
;
A
#
# COMPACT_ATOMS: atom_id res chain seq x y z
N MET A 1 3.84 -9.41 5.47
CA MET A 1 4.40 -8.43 4.52
C MET A 1 5.46 -7.59 5.19
N ASP A 2 6.56 -7.37 4.52
CA ASP A 2 7.57 -6.41 4.97
C ASP A 2 7.22 -5.05 4.36
N VAL A 3 6.67 -4.17 5.18
CA VAL A 3 6.19 -2.85 4.73
C VAL A 3 7.33 -1.99 4.19
N GLY A 4 8.48 -2.02 4.85
CA GLY A 4 9.63 -1.25 4.40
C GLY A 4 10.13 -1.67 3.03
N LYS A 5 10.22 -2.97 2.80
CA LYS A 5 10.61 -3.51 1.48
C LYS A 5 9.59 -3.15 0.41
N ARG A 6 8.31 -3.17 0.77
CA ARG A 6 7.25 -2.80 -0.18
C ARG A 6 7.36 -1.33 -0.58
N ILE A 7 7.61 -0.45 0.38
CA ILE A 7 7.83 0.97 0.09
C ILE A 7 9.01 1.14 -0.88
N LYS A 8 10.12 0.47 -0.59
CA LYS A 8 11.31 0.53 -1.43
C LYS A 8 11.01 0.05 -2.86
N GLN A 9 10.32 -1.09 -2.97
CA GLN A 9 9.94 -1.65 -4.27
C GLN A 9 9.11 -0.67 -5.09
N LEU A 10 8.09 -0.09 -4.49
CA LEU A 10 7.20 0.85 -5.19
C LEU A 10 7.93 2.14 -5.55
N ARG A 11 8.79 2.62 -4.65
CA ARG A 11 9.61 3.80 -4.91
C ARG A 11 10.50 3.58 -6.13
N GLU A 12 11.19 2.45 -6.17
CA GLU A 12 12.08 2.11 -7.27
C GLU A 12 11.32 1.91 -8.59
N LEU A 13 10.14 1.30 -8.53
CA LEU A 13 9.28 1.14 -9.70
C LEU A 13 8.88 2.50 -10.30
N LYS A 14 8.72 3.50 -9.45
CA LYS A 14 8.39 4.87 -9.91
C LYS A 14 9.65 5.68 -10.28
N GLY A 15 10.82 5.09 -10.17
CA GLY A 15 12.07 5.76 -10.52
C GLY A 15 12.48 6.84 -9.54
N LEU A 16 12.02 6.75 -8.28
CA LEU A 16 12.29 7.78 -7.28
C LEU A 16 13.44 7.37 -6.36
N SER A 17 14.32 8.34 -6.04
CA SER A 17 15.30 8.16 -4.98
C SER A 17 14.64 8.29 -3.62
N ILE A 18 15.33 7.81 -2.57
CA ILE A 18 14.89 8.02 -1.20
C ILE A 18 14.71 9.52 -0.89
N ASN A 19 15.69 10.32 -1.32
CA ASN A 19 15.66 11.75 -1.08
C ASN A 19 14.44 12.40 -1.75
N ARG A 20 14.16 12.01 -2.98
CA ARG A 20 13.03 12.55 -3.73
C ARG A 20 11.70 12.22 -3.05
N LEU A 21 11.50 10.96 -2.69
CA LEU A 21 10.26 10.55 -2.05
C LEU A 21 10.10 11.20 -0.67
N ALA A 22 11.19 11.28 0.10
CA ALA A 22 11.16 11.95 1.40
C ALA A 22 10.75 13.41 1.27
N ASN A 23 11.30 14.11 0.28
CA ASN A 23 10.92 15.51 0.00
C ASN A 23 9.45 15.63 -0.38
N MET A 24 8.96 14.73 -1.23
CA MET A 24 7.55 14.72 -1.64
C MET A 24 6.61 14.49 -0.46
N ALA A 25 7.01 13.64 0.47
CA ALA A 25 6.20 13.31 1.64
C ALA A 25 6.40 14.27 2.82
N GLY A 26 7.34 15.21 2.70
CA GLY A 26 7.59 16.18 3.76
C GLY A 26 8.28 15.60 4.99
N VAL A 27 9.09 14.54 4.82
CA VAL A 27 9.83 13.90 5.92
C VAL A 27 11.32 13.90 5.62
N SER A 28 12.12 13.61 6.65
CA SER A 28 13.56 13.50 6.47
C SER A 28 13.92 12.22 5.71
N GLN A 29 15.04 12.29 4.98
CA GLN A 29 15.59 11.12 4.30
C GLN A 29 15.94 10.00 5.28
N SER A 30 16.49 10.36 6.45
CA SER A 30 16.80 9.38 7.49
C SER A 30 15.57 8.65 7.99
N TYR A 31 14.47 9.37 8.18
CA TYR A 31 13.22 8.76 8.65
C TYR A 31 12.69 7.74 7.64
N LEU A 32 12.65 8.12 6.36
CA LEU A 32 12.18 7.22 5.31
C LEU A 32 13.11 6.02 5.16
N ARG A 33 14.42 6.22 5.24
CA ARG A 33 15.40 5.14 5.19
C ARG A 33 15.20 4.15 6.33
N ASP A 34 14.98 4.65 7.55
CA ASP A 34 14.74 3.79 8.70
C ASP A 34 13.47 2.94 8.52
N ILE A 35 12.43 3.50 7.92
CA ILE A 35 11.21 2.75 7.63
C ILE A 35 11.49 1.67 6.58
N GLU A 36 12.20 2.00 5.50
CA GLU A 36 12.52 1.02 4.46
C GLU A 36 13.39 -0.11 4.99
N LEU A 37 14.27 0.18 5.94
CA LEU A 37 15.13 -0.83 6.56
C LEU A 37 14.43 -1.64 7.65
N GLY A 38 13.23 -1.26 8.04
CA GLY A 38 12.49 -1.95 9.09
C GLY A 38 12.85 -1.52 10.49
N ASN A 39 13.64 -0.44 10.65
CA ASN A 39 14.04 0.07 11.95
C ASN A 39 12.94 0.89 12.63
N LYS A 40 11.97 1.35 11.87
CA LYS A 40 10.80 2.07 12.36
C LYS A 40 9.55 1.58 11.66
N ASN A 41 8.44 1.56 12.39
CA ASN A 41 7.15 1.18 11.82
C ASN A 41 6.39 2.44 11.39
N PRO A 42 5.91 2.51 10.15
CA PRO A 42 5.10 3.64 9.72
C PRO A 42 3.69 3.56 10.31
N THR A 43 3.07 4.71 10.49
CA THR A 43 1.65 4.78 10.81
C THR A 43 0.82 4.57 9.55
N VAL A 44 -0.45 4.20 9.74
CA VAL A 44 -1.38 4.09 8.59
C VAL A 44 -1.51 5.45 7.89
N ALA A 45 -1.55 6.53 8.64
CA ALA A 45 -1.62 7.88 8.07
C ALA A 45 -0.41 8.17 7.18
N PHE A 46 0.79 7.79 7.61
CA PHE A 46 1.99 7.98 6.82
C PHE A 46 1.99 7.09 5.56
N LEU A 47 1.55 5.84 5.68
CA LEU A 47 1.40 4.97 4.52
C LEU A 47 0.42 5.55 3.49
N SER A 48 -0.69 6.08 3.96
CA SER A 48 -1.66 6.74 3.07
C SER A 48 -1.03 7.93 2.34
N LEU A 49 -0.23 8.72 3.06
CA LEU A 49 0.48 9.85 2.47
C LEU A 49 1.49 9.39 1.41
N LEU A 50 2.26 8.34 1.70
CA LEU A 50 3.21 7.79 0.73
C LEU A 50 2.50 7.25 -0.51
N CYS A 51 1.41 6.54 -0.33
CA CYS A 51 0.63 6.01 -1.45
C CYS A 51 0.10 7.13 -2.32
N GLU A 52 -0.35 8.23 -1.70
CA GLU A 52 -0.79 9.41 -2.44
C GLU A 52 0.35 10.00 -3.28
N GLN A 53 1.55 10.11 -2.71
CA GLN A 53 2.71 10.61 -3.44
C GLN A 53 3.16 9.66 -4.54
N LEU A 54 3.02 8.36 -4.33
CA LEU A 54 3.35 7.34 -5.32
C LEU A 54 2.22 7.12 -6.34
N GLU A 55 1.09 7.78 -6.16
CA GLU A 55 -0.07 7.68 -7.03
C GLU A 55 -0.60 6.25 -7.14
N ILE A 56 -0.67 5.54 -6.00
CA ILE A 56 -1.25 4.20 -5.93
C ILE A 56 -2.31 4.16 -4.84
N PRO A 57 -3.39 3.40 -5.05
CA PRO A 57 -4.36 3.16 -3.99
C PRO A 57 -3.73 2.39 -2.83
N LEU A 58 -4.16 2.68 -1.60
CA LEU A 58 -3.61 2.02 -0.42
C LEU A 58 -3.76 0.49 -0.51
N TYR A 59 -4.88 0.00 -1.05
CA TYR A 59 -5.04 -1.44 -1.14
C TYR A 59 -4.06 -2.08 -2.14
N ASP A 60 -3.62 -1.36 -3.17
CA ASP A 60 -2.60 -1.85 -4.10
C ASP A 60 -1.25 -1.99 -3.42
N PHE A 61 -1.00 -1.15 -2.42
CA PHE A 61 0.21 -1.25 -1.63
C PHE A 61 0.35 -2.64 -0.99
N PHE A 62 -0.76 -3.21 -0.55
CA PHE A 62 -0.78 -4.48 0.16
C PHE A 62 -0.92 -5.70 -0.75
N LYS A 63 -0.90 -5.55 -2.07
CA LYS A 63 -1.03 -6.66 -3.00
C LYS A 63 0.18 -7.58 -3.08
N GLU A 64 1.35 -7.10 -2.67
CA GLU A 64 2.59 -7.83 -2.89
C GLU A 64 2.58 -9.22 -2.25
N ASP A 65 2.10 -9.33 -1.02
CA ASP A 65 2.14 -10.57 -0.24
C ASP A 65 0.94 -11.46 -0.47
N GLN A 66 0.36 -11.41 -1.65
CA GLN A 66 -0.92 -12.06 -1.90
C GLN A 66 -0.83 -13.23 -2.88
N SER A 67 0.36 -13.79 -3.07
CA SER A 67 0.48 -14.95 -3.95
C SER A 67 -0.45 -16.08 -3.52
N SER A 68 -0.60 -16.32 -2.21
CA SER A 68 -1.54 -17.32 -1.69
C SER A 68 -2.99 -16.85 -1.79
N PHE A 69 -3.25 -15.54 -1.70
CA PHE A 69 -4.58 -14.97 -1.87
C PHE A 69 -5.00 -14.98 -3.33
N LEU A 70 -4.08 -14.72 -4.25
CA LEU A 70 -4.38 -14.68 -5.67
C LEU A 70 -4.82 -16.03 -6.20
N ASP A 71 -4.44 -17.10 -5.50
CA ASP A 71 -4.88 -18.46 -5.83
C ASP A 71 -6.29 -18.76 -5.34
N ASP A 72 -6.87 -17.87 -4.50
CA ASP A 72 -8.23 -18.04 -4.00
C ASP A 72 -9.22 -17.48 -5.04
N PRO A 73 -10.14 -18.32 -5.58
CA PRO A 73 -11.11 -17.87 -6.56
C PRO A 73 -11.97 -16.70 -6.09
N LEU A 74 -12.26 -16.62 -4.78
CA LEU A 74 -13.05 -15.53 -4.21
C LEU A 74 -12.32 -14.19 -4.34
N ILE A 75 -11.01 -14.17 -4.08
CA ILE A 75 -10.21 -12.96 -4.21
C ILE A 75 -10.17 -12.48 -5.66
N GLU A 76 -10.03 -13.40 -6.60
CA GLU A 76 -10.05 -13.09 -8.02
C GLU A 76 -11.36 -12.41 -8.42
N VAL A 77 -12.48 -12.96 -7.95
CA VAL A 77 -13.80 -12.37 -8.19
C VAL A 77 -13.87 -10.96 -7.62
N ILE A 78 -13.37 -10.74 -6.41
CA ILE A 78 -13.38 -9.42 -5.76
C ILE A 78 -12.61 -8.40 -6.61
N TYR A 79 -11.46 -8.79 -7.17
CA TYR A 79 -10.68 -7.88 -8.01
C TYR A 79 -11.35 -7.52 -9.33
N THR A 80 -12.27 -8.36 -9.81
CA THR A 80 -13.01 -8.10 -11.05
C THR A 80 -14.24 -7.23 -10.84
N LEU A 81 -14.62 -6.97 -9.59
CA LEU A 81 -15.78 -6.16 -9.28
C LEU A 81 -15.58 -4.70 -9.67
N SER A 82 -16.65 -4.06 -10.12
CA SER A 82 -16.67 -2.62 -10.32
C SER A 82 -16.59 -1.90 -8.97
N ASN A 83 -16.28 -0.59 -9.00
CA ASN A 83 -16.24 0.21 -7.78
C ASN A 83 -17.58 0.19 -7.05
N GLU A 84 -18.69 0.24 -7.79
CA GLU A 84 -20.02 0.17 -7.22
C GLU A 84 -20.26 -1.17 -6.54
N GLN A 85 -19.89 -2.27 -7.19
CA GLN A 85 -20.02 -3.60 -6.62
C GLN A 85 -19.16 -3.80 -5.38
N ARG A 86 -17.93 -3.27 -5.38
CA ARG A 86 -17.07 -3.32 -4.20
C ARG A 86 -17.66 -2.56 -3.02
N ASP A 87 -18.25 -1.40 -3.30
CA ASP A 87 -18.89 -0.59 -2.27
C ASP A 87 -20.07 -1.33 -1.64
N LEU A 88 -20.90 -1.98 -2.45
CA LEU A 88 -21.99 -2.80 -1.97
C LEU A 88 -21.50 -3.97 -1.11
N LEU A 89 -20.44 -4.65 -1.56
CA LEU A 89 -19.86 -5.75 -0.80
C LEU A 89 -19.31 -5.25 0.54
N TYR A 90 -18.62 -4.12 0.55
CA TYR A 90 -18.10 -3.52 1.77
C TYR A 90 -19.22 -3.23 2.76
N LYS A 91 -20.31 -2.61 2.30
CA LYS A 91 -21.45 -2.30 3.14
C LYS A 91 -22.11 -3.57 3.69
N LEU A 92 -22.19 -4.60 2.87
CA LEU A 92 -22.74 -5.89 3.31
C LEU A 92 -21.90 -6.51 4.43
N ILE A 93 -20.57 -6.54 4.25
CA ILE A 93 -19.66 -7.08 5.25
C ILE A 93 -19.77 -6.27 6.55
N LYS A 94 -19.84 -4.95 6.46
CA LYS A 94 -19.98 -4.08 7.62
C LYS A 94 -21.28 -4.32 8.38
N SER A 95 -22.34 -4.73 7.70
CA SER A 95 -23.63 -4.98 8.34
C SER A 95 -23.62 -6.21 9.25
N PHE A 96 -22.64 -7.10 9.10
CA PHE A 96 -22.49 -8.28 9.94
C PHE A 96 -21.67 -8.03 11.21
N ASN A 97 -21.07 -6.86 11.34
CA ASN A 97 -20.25 -6.52 12.52
C ASN A 97 -21.05 -5.65 13.55
#